data_052a07d9c750d89ca9a578955b5f0f1a
#
_entry.id   052a07d9c750d89ca9a578955b5f0f1a
#
_cell.length_a   1.000
_cell.length_b   1.000
_cell.length_c   1.000
_cell.angle_alpha   90.00
_cell.angle_beta   90.00
_cell.angle_gamma   90.00
#
_symmetry.space_group_name_H-M   'P 1'
#
loop_
_entity.id
_entity.type
_entity.pdbx_description
1 polymer ?
#
loop_
_entity_poly.entity_id
_entity_poly.type
_entity_poly.pdbx_seq_one_letter_code
_entity_poly.pdbx_strand_id
1 'polypeptide(L)'
;MNALGLPLPRSLHLAALVALAALALVACNEQRVAEPAPNATMPPSPPPASAPPAVAPASAAAVSSAGEACPADAGASAVDASADDAGAWTDPGCPEGMARAGSSCIDRWEAHLVKRGPAGEIISLAPFDRPAAEGGYEARSEPGVFPQAYISRVESARACKGAGKRLCSMKEWRRACRGKRGSLYPYGNHWQARKCNSDRPHLLSLRFGPDARRWRYEDFNDPTLDQEPGFLDKTGAFNQCGGDHGAYDLVGNLHEWVSDTVDDALIEAMEAEEVTRNHQPSRTGNGVFLGGFFSTHQELGPGCQFTTVAHEPTYHDYSTGFRCCASAPLPSSSVTPPDRRR
;
A
#
# COMPACT_ATOMS: atom_id res chain seq x y z
N MET A 1 60.71 -48.59 -37.75
CA MET A 1 59.57 -49.37 -37.28
C MET A 1 58.81 -48.52 -36.28
N ASN A 2 57.65 -48.05 -36.65
CA ASN A 2 56.82 -47.05 -35.98
C ASN A 2 56.08 -47.62 -34.78
N ALA A 3 56.11 -46.98 -33.65
CA ALA A 3 55.15 -47.24 -32.56
C ALA A 3 54.28 -46.02 -32.38
N LEU A 4 52.98 -46.20 -32.61
CA LEU A 4 51.88 -45.24 -32.57
C LEU A 4 51.56 -44.88 -31.10
N GLY A 5 51.69 -43.60 -30.74
CA GLY A 5 51.16 -43.07 -29.51
C GLY A 5 49.69 -42.68 -29.70
N LEU A 6 48.83 -43.32 -28.94
CA LEU A 6 47.40 -42.94 -28.82
C LEU A 6 47.19 -41.85 -27.75
N PRO A 7 46.38 -40.81 -28.00
CA PRO A 7 46.06 -39.83 -26.98
C PRO A 7 44.99 -40.34 -26.01
N LEU A 8 45.22 -40.16 -24.71
CA LEU A 8 44.25 -40.43 -23.63
C LEU A 8 43.12 -39.39 -23.64
N PRO A 9 41.89 -39.80 -23.36
CA PRO A 9 40.73 -38.90 -23.39
C PRO A 9 40.75 -37.91 -22.25
N ARG A 10 40.44 -36.64 -22.58
CA ARG A 10 40.36 -35.47 -21.69
C ARG A 10 39.25 -35.51 -20.62
N SER A 11 38.50 -36.62 -20.51
CA SER A 11 37.34 -36.74 -19.61
C SER A 11 37.65 -37.09 -18.14
N LEU A 12 38.91 -37.44 -17.82
CA LEU A 12 39.30 -37.84 -16.45
C LEU A 12 39.71 -36.65 -15.52
N HIS A 13 39.94 -35.46 -16.08
CA HIS A 13 40.34 -34.30 -15.25
C HIS A 13 39.17 -33.49 -14.73
N LEU A 14 37.97 -33.65 -15.31
CA LEU A 14 36.78 -32.91 -14.82
C LEU A 14 36.09 -33.60 -13.64
N ALA A 15 36.22 -34.93 -13.52
CA ALA A 15 35.64 -35.68 -12.40
C ALA A 15 36.38 -35.47 -11.06
N ALA A 16 37.67 -35.19 -11.07
CA ALA A 16 38.47 -35.00 -9.87
C ALA A 16 38.26 -33.61 -9.23
N LEU A 17 37.90 -32.59 -10.03
CA LEU A 17 37.63 -31.24 -9.54
C LEU A 17 36.21 -31.08 -8.91
N VAL A 18 35.25 -31.86 -9.37
CA VAL A 18 33.89 -31.85 -8.82
C VAL A 18 33.81 -32.56 -7.49
N ALA A 19 34.63 -33.62 -7.27
CA ALA A 19 34.67 -34.34 -6.00
C ALA A 19 35.34 -33.54 -4.86
N LEU A 20 36.27 -32.65 -5.14
CA LEU A 20 36.92 -31.78 -4.16
C LEU A 20 36.04 -30.58 -3.73
N ALA A 21 35.15 -30.09 -4.59
CA ALA A 21 34.19 -29.03 -4.26
C ALA A 21 33.04 -29.56 -3.41
N ALA A 22 32.63 -30.83 -3.51
CA ALA A 22 31.56 -31.41 -2.70
C ALA A 22 32.00 -31.70 -1.25
N LEU A 23 33.28 -31.94 -0.99
CA LEU A 23 33.80 -32.17 0.37
C LEU A 23 34.01 -30.88 1.18
N ALA A 24 34.14 -29.74 0.53
CA ALA A 24 34.28 -28.45 1.22
C ALA A 24 32.93 -27.85 1.67
N LEU A 25 31.81 -28.31 1.10
CA LEU A 25 30.45 -27.83 1.46
C LEU A 25 29.81 -28.62 2.62
N VAL A 26 30.36 -29.76 3.02
CA VAL A 26 29.84 -30.55 4.14
C VAL A 26 30.45 -30.12 5.49
N ALA A 27 31.58 -29.43 5.49
CA ALA A 27 32.31 -29.05 6.71
C ALA A 27 31.81 -27.74 7.38
N CYS A 28 30.85 -27.01 6.79
CA CYS A 28 30.34 -25.76 7.35
C CYS A 28 28.91 -25.82 7.95
N ASN A 29 28.31 -27.01 8.06
CA ASN A 29 26.92 -27.13 8.54
C ASN A 29 26.76 -27.88 9.87
N GLU A 30 27.77 -27.89 10.72
CA GLU A 30 27.63 -28.31 12.12
C GLU A 30 27.84 -27.13 13.08
N GLN A 31 26.95 -26.14 13.02
CA GLN A 31 26.75 -25.23 14.18
C GLN A 31 25.57 -25.75 14.99
N ARG A 32 25.92 -26.24 16.16
CA ARG A 32 25.07 -26.80 17.22
C ARG A 32 23.85 -25.94 17.48
N VAL A 33 22.69 -26.58 17.42
CA VAL A 33 21.47 -26.09 18.08
C VAL A 33 21.75 -26.18 19.59
N ALA A 34 21.88 -25.05 20.26
CA ALA A 34 21.94 -24.97 21.71
C ALA A 34 20.52 -25.18 22.27
N GLU A 35 20.36 -26.16 23.15
CA GLU A 35 19.15 -26.35 23.93
C GLU A 35 18.87 -25.13 24.81
N PRO A 36 17.60 -24.71 24.98
CA PRO A 36 17.27 -23.60 25.88
C PRO A 36 17.45 -24.03 27.34
N ALA A 37 18.23 -23.24 28.08
CA ALA A 37 18.38 -23.38 29.51
C ALA A 37 17.05 -23.14 30.26
N PRO A 38 16.76 -23.86 31.37
CA PRO A 38 15.53 -23.69 32.10
C PRO A 38 15.55 -22.41 32.96
N ASN A 39 14.43 -21.66 32.88
CA ASN A 39 13.93 -20.64 33.81
C ASN A 39 14.93 -19.70 34.49
N ALA A 40 15.16 -18.54 33.87
CA ALA A 40 15.57 -17.34 34.61
C ALA A 40 14.29 -16.54 34.95
N THR A 41 13.99 -16.39 36.19
CA THR A 41 12.94 -15.54 36.75
C THR A 41 13.21 -14.09 36.37
N MET A 42 12.26 -13.46 35.71
CA MET A 42 12.34 -12.02 35.38
C MET A 42 12.34 -11.17 36.65
N PRO A 43 13.16 -10.13 36.74
CA PRO A 43 13.07 -9.14 37.82
C PRO A 43 11.77 -8.33 37.70
N PRO A 44 11.19 -7.84 38.83
CA PRO A 44 9.97 -7.07 38.81
C PRO A 44 10.19 -5.72 38.09
N SER A 45 9.17 -5.31 37.32
CA SER A 45 9.13 -4.03 36.63
C SER A 45 9.29 -2.85 37.61
N PRO A 46 10.02 -1.79 37.24
CA PRO A 46 10.09 -0.58 38.07
C PRO A 46 8.73 0.13 38.10
N PRO A 47 8.42 0.87 39.20
CA PRO A 47 7.18 1.63 39.33
C PRO A 47 7.13 2.79 38.31
N PRO A 48 5.92 3.24 37.91
CA PRO A 48 5.77 4.31 36.94
C PRO A 48 6.37 5.63 37.46
N ALA A 49 7.14 6.30 36.61
CA ALA A 49 7.72 7.60 36.90
C ALA A 49 6.59 8.65 37.07
N SER A 50 6.69 9.43 38.13
CA SER A 50 5.78 10.55 38.44
C SER A 50 5.79 11.60 37.33
N ALA A 51 4.64 12.05 36.89
CA ALA A 51 4.46 13.11 35.91
C ALA A 51 5.13 14.42 36.36
N PRO A 52 5.80 15.16 35.43
CA PRO A 52 6.32 16.50 35.76
C PRO A 52 5.19 17.51 35.95
N PRO A 53 5.40 18.57 36.78
CA PRO A 53 4.38 19.57 37.05
C PRO A 53 4.10 20.43 35.81
N ALA A 54 2.83 20.79 35.62
CA ALA A 54 2.35 21.67 34.57
C ALA A 54 3.03 23.05 34.63
N VAL A 55 3.66 23.46 33.52
CA VAL A 55 4.20 24.80 33.33
C VAL A 55 3.07 25.73 32.86
N ALA A 56 2.82 26.80 33.61
CA ALA A 56 1.85 27.84 33.25
C ALA A 56 2.34 28.66 32.03
N PRO A 57 1.41 29.18 31.20
CA PRO A 57 1.80 29.92 29.99
C PRO A 57 2.35 31.29 30.35
N ALA A 58 3.54 31.60 29.83
CA ALA A 58 4.15 32.91 29.93
C ALA A 58 3.49 33.90 28.96
N SER A 59 3.15 35.07 29.50
CA SER A 59 2.57 36.22 28.79
C SER A 59 3.50 36.71 27.66
N ALA A 60 2.97 36.87 26.46
CA ALA A 60 3.68 37.43 25.31
C ALA A 60 3.77 38.96 25.44
N ALA A 61 5.00 39.50 25.54
CA ALA A 61 5.27 40.92 25.38
C ALA A 61 5.46 41.22 23.88
N ALA A 62 4.72 42.22 23.39
CA ALA A 62 4.81 42.72 22.04
C ALA A 62 6.14 43.43 21.77
N VAL A 63 6.86 43.04 20.73
CA VAL A 63 7.93 43.84 20.12
C VAL A 63 7.51 44.22 18.70
N SER A 64 7.29 45.51 18.53
CA SER A 64 7.09 46.17 17.24
C SER A 64 8.44 46.37 16.54
N SER A 65 8.56 45.90 15.29
CA SER A 65 9.55 46.45 14.36
C SER A 65 8.94 46.47 12.94
N ALA A 66 8.89 47.69 12.40
CA ALA A 66 8.51 47.98 11.02
C ALA A 66 9.57 47.49 10.03
N GLY A 67 9.14 47.00 8.88
CA GLY A 67 10.03 46.65 7.77
C GLY A 67 9.25 46.10 6.58
N GLU A 68 9.04 46.98 5.63
CA GLU A 68 8.86 46.85 4.16
C GLU A 68 7.99 45.69 3.60
N ALA A 69 6.91 46.15 2.99
CA ALA A 69 5.99 45.37 2.17
C ALA A 69 6.59 45.06 0.78
N CYS A 70 6.61 43.78 0.39
CA CYS A 70 6.64 43.36 -1.00
C CYS A 70 5.21 43.11 -1.49
N PRO A 71 4.86 43.41 -2.76
CA PRO A 71 3.48 43.41 -3.24
C PRO A 71 2.90 41.99 -3.32
N ALA A 72 1.67 41.87 -2.81
CA ALA A 72 0.83 40.69 -2.94
C ALA A 72 0.47 40.49 -4.43
N ASP A 73 0.85 39.36 -4.98
CA ASP A 73 0.25 38.84 -6.20
C ASP A 73 -1.12 38.26 -5.90
N ALA A 74 -2.08 38.77 -6.66
CA ALA A 74 -3.50 38.56 -6.45
C ALA A 74 -3.97 37.17 -6.91
N GLY A 75 -4.83 36.56 -6.12
CA GLY A 75 -5.93 35.75 -6.65
C GLY A 75 -5.68 34.29 -6.86
N ALA A 76 -5.51 33.50 -5.81
CA ALA A 76 -6.05 32.16 -5.79
C ALA A 76 -7.43 32.24 -5.10
N SER A 77 -8.48 32.37 -5.88
CA SER A 77 -9.84 32.15 -5.42
C SER A 77 -9.90 30.71 -4.89
N ALA A 78 -10.07 30.58 -3.58
CA ALA A 78 -10.62 29.38 -3.00
C ALA A 78 -12.00 29.17 -3.65
N VAL A 79 -12.10 28.27 -4.61
CA VAL A 79 -13.38 27.72 -5.02
C VAL A 79 -13.88 26.91 -3.84
N ASP A 80 -14.76 27.55 -3.11
CA ASP A 80 -15.63 26.92 -2.12
C ASP A 80 -16.32 25.76 -2.85
N ALA A 81 -15.80 24.55 -2.66
CA ALA A 81 -16.48 23.34 -3.11
C ALA A 81 -17.68 23.19 -2.17
N SER A 82 -18.78 23.82 -2.58
CA SER A 82 -20.06 23.67 -1.91
C SER A 82 -20.35 22.17 -1.79
N ALA A 83 -20.64 21.73 -0.57
CA ALA A 83 -21.00 20.36 -0.20
C ALA A 83 -22.28 19.83 -0.88
N ASP A 84 -22.85 20.57 -1.81
CA ASP A 84 -24.13 20.31 -2.46
C ASP A 84 -24.03 19.55 -3.79
N ASP A 85 -22.82 19.21 -4.26
CA ASP A 85 -22.62 18.37 -5.46
C ASP A 85 -22.25 16.92 -5.12
N ALA A 86 -22.72 16.42 -3.99
CA ALA A 86 -22.74 15.00 -3.67
C ALA A 86 -23.89 14.30 -4.46
N GLY A 87 -23.98 14.58 -5.76
CA GLY A 87 -24.71 13.74 -6.70
C GLY A 87 -24.14 12.34 -6.56
N ALA A 88 -25.02 11.36 -6.27
CA ALA A 88 -24.64 9.97 -6.08
C ALA A 88 -23.61 9.55 -7.16
N TRP A 89 -22.40 9.23 -6.73
CA TRP A 89 -21.31 8.78 -7.60
C TRP A 89 -21.65 7.39 -8.14
N THR A 90 -22.68 7.32 -8.99
CA THR A 90 -23.15 6.10 -9.61
C THR A 90 -22.57 5.98 -11.01
N ASP A 91 -21.74 4.97 -11.19
CA ASP A 91 -21.34 4.55 -12.52
C ASP A 91 -22.36 3.48 -12.97
N PRO A 92 -23.05 3.64 -14.13
CA PRO A 92 -24.09 2.69 -14.53
C PRO A 92 -23.57 1.25 -14.49
N GLY A 93 -24.17 0.44 -13.62
CA GLY A 93 -23.84 -0.96 -13.44
C GLY A 93 -22.78 -1.29 -12.39
N CYS A 94 -22.22 -0.29 -11.67
CA CYS A 94 -21.40 -0.54 -10.47
C CYS A 94 -22.19 -0.20 -9.19
N PRO A 95 -21.89 -0.86 -8.06
CA PRO A 95 -22.40 -0.44 -6.77
C PRO A 95 -22.06 1.03 -6.46
N GLU A 96 -22.86 1.64 -5.60
CA GLU A 96 -22.60 3.01 -5.12
C GLU A 96 -21.20 3.14 -4.52
N GLY A 97 -20.54 4.29 -4.76
CA GLY A 97 -19.16 4.53 -4.31
C GLY A 97 -18.08 3.83 -5.13
N MET A 98 -18.45 3.07 -6.16
CA MET A 98 -17.52 2.38 -7.05
C MET A 98 -17.48 3.03 -8.44
N ALA A 99 -16.34 2.90 -9.10
CA ALA A 99 -16.10 3.33 -10.48
C ALA A 99 -15.91 2.11 -11.40
N ARG A 100 -16.31 2.22 -12.66
CA ARG A 100 -16.14 1.13 -13.62
C ARG A 100 -14.76 1.18 -14.27
N ALA A 101 -13.97 0.12 -14.11
CA ALA A 101 -12.68 -0.07 -14.76
C ALA A 101 -12.69 -1.34 -15.62
N GLY A 102 -13.23 -1.24 -16.85
CA GLY A 102 -13.40 -2.37 -17.76
C GLY A 102 -14.50 -3.33 -17.33
N SER A 103 -14.16 -4.59 -17.02
CA SER A 103 -15.08 -5.63 -16.55
C SER A 103 -15.26 -5.66 -15.04
N SER A 104 -14.66 -4.72 -14.32
CA SER A 104 -14.68 -4.65 -12.86
C SER A 104 -15.20 -3.29 -12.38
N CYS A 105 -15.78 -3.28 -11.20
CA CYS A 105 -16.00 -2.10 -10.40
C CYS A 105 -14.90 -2.00 -9.33
N ILE A 106 -14.40 -0.81 -9.09
CA ILE A 106 -13.37 -0.54 -8.08
C ILE A 106 -13.86 0.59 -7.18
N ASP A 107 -13.60 0.50 -5.88
CA ASP A 107 -13.86 1.58 -4.94
C ASP A 107 -13.19 2.89 -5.42
N ARG A 108 -13.93 4.00 -5.38
CA ARG A 108 -13.41 5.30 -5.86
C ARG A 108 -12.30 5.83 -4.98
N TRP A 109 -12.37 5.55 -3.69
CA TRP A 109 -11.40 5.99 -2.68
C TRP A 109 -10.86 4.79 -1.93
N GLU A 110 -9.75 4.99 -1.24
CA GLU A 110 -9.21 4.03 -0.28
C GLU A 110 -10.27 3.68 0.78
N ALA A 111 -10.24 2.46 1.29
CA ALA A 111 -11.26 2.00 2.22
C ALA A 111 -10.98 2.43 3.66
N HIS A 112 -12.05 2.74 4.38
CA HIS A 112 -12.08 2.77 5.84
C HIS A 112 -12.96 1.63 6.38
N LEU A 113 -12.88 1.35 7.68
CA LEU A 113 -13.59 0.25 8.30
C LEU A 113 -14.77 0.72 9.13
N VAL A 114 -15.88 0.03 8.97
CA VAL A 114 -17.04 0.15 9.85
C VAL A 114 -17.48 -1.23 10.33
N LYS A 115 -18.25 -1.26 11.41
CA LYS A 115 -19.01 -2.45 11.80
C LYS A 115 -20.41 -2.08 12.20
N ARG A 116 -21.32 -3.07 12.16
CA ARG A 116 -22.67 -2.90 12.66
C ARG A 116 -22.71 -3.17 14.14
N GLY A 117 -23.24 -2.20 14.88
CA GLY A 117 -23.55 -2.39 16.28
C GLY A 117 -24.81 -3.23 16.50
N PRO A 118 -25.13 -3.57 17.76
CA PRO A 118 -26.25 -4.45 18.10
C PRO A 118 -27.64 -3.92 17.67
N ALA A 119 -27.81 -2.60 17.59
CA ALA A 119 -29.03 -1.97 17.12
C ALA A 119 -29.04 -1.68 15.60
N GLY A 120 -28.02 -2.15 14.87
CA GLY A 120 -27.85 -1.94 13.43
C GLY A 120 -27.18 -0.60 13.07
N GLU A 121 -26.75 0.17 14.04
CA GLU A 121 -26.02 1.42 13.85
C GLU A 121 -24.65 1.15 13.22
N ILE A 122 -24.15 2.10 12.44
CA ILE A 122 -22.83 2.03 11.83
C ILE A 122 -21.81 2.69 12.76
N ILE A 123 -20.82 1.92 13.16
CA ILE A 123 -19.72 2.35 14.03
C ILE A 123 -18.44 2.34 13.19
N SER A 124 -17.82 3.51 12.99
CA SER A 124 -16.53 3.61 12.32
C SER A 124 -15.42 3.16 13.25
N LEU A 125 -14.46 2.39 12.72
CA LEU A 125 -13.19 2.14 13.40
C LEU A 125 -12.31 3.37 13.30
N ALA A 126 -11.53 3.63 14.34
CA ALA A 126 -10.49 4.65 14.24
C ALA A 126 -9.45 4.22 13.19
N PRO A 127 -9.14 5.07 12.19
CA PRO A 127 -8.34 4.67 11.04
C PRO A 127 -6.88 4.33 11.37
N PHE A 128 -6.40 4.78 12.52
CA PHE A 128 -5.05 4.56 13.02
C PHE A 128 -4.94 3.36 13.98
N ASP A 129 -6.06 2.73 14.29
CA ASP A 129 -6.09 1.53 15.13
C ASP A 129 -6.03 0.28 14.25
N ARG A 130 -5.23 -0.69 14.70
CA ARG A 130 -5.23 -2.00 14.05
C ARG A 130 -6.58 -2.69 14.23
N PRO A 131 -7.19 -3.22 13.14
CA PRO A 131 -8.42 -3.98 13.24
C PRO A 131 -8.22 -5.23 14.13
N ALA A 132 -9.22 -5.55 14.96
CA ALA A 132 -9.19 -6.78 15.74
C ALA A 132 -9.26 -8.01 14.83
N ALA A 133 -8.54 -9.07 15.22
CA ALA A 133 -8.41 -10.30 14.41
C ALA A 133 -9.75 -11.02 14.18
N GLU A 134 -10.69 -10.91 15.12
CA GLU A 134 -12.02 -11.51 15.06
C GLU A 134 -12.89 -10.91 13.95
N GLY A 135 -12.52 -9.74 13.42
CA GLY A 135 -13.16 -9.12 12.27
C GLY A 135 -14.54 -8.56 12.58
N GLY A 136 -15.48 -8.82 11.68
CA GLY A 136 -16.83 -8.22 11.74
C GLY A 136 -16.87 -6.82 11.17
N TYR A 137 -15.82 -6.41 10.45
CA TYR A 137 -15.74 -5.13 9.76
C TYR A 137 -16.25 -5.23 8.33
N GLU A 138 -16.86 -4.14 7.86
CA GLU A 138 -17.23 -3.89 6.46
C GLU A 138 -16.35 -2.77 5.93
N ALA A 139 -15.80 -2.94 4.73
CA ALA A 139 -15.05 -1.90 4.04
C ALA A 139 -16.00 -0.90 3.39
N ARG A 140 -15.79 0.39 3.64
CA ARG A 140 -16.47 1.49 2.96
C ARG A 140 -15.48 2.37 2.22
N SER A 141 -15.93 2.94 1.11
CA SER A 141 -15.16 3.86 0.29
C SER A 141 -15.95 5.16 0.19
N GLU A 142 -15.50 6.17 0.89
CA GLU A 142 -16.18 7.46 1.02
C GLU A 142 -15.15 8.59 0.90
N PRO A 143 -15.49 9.77 0.34
CA PRO A 143 -14.59 10.91 0.28
C PRO A 143 -14.50 11.62 1.64
N GLY A 144 -13.38 12.27 1.89
CA GLY A 144 -13.20 13.16 3.03
C GLY A 144 -13.02 12.48 4.38
N VAL A 145 -12.78 11.16 4.40
CA VAL A 145 -12.46 10.39 5.60
C VAL A 145 -11.01 9.92 5.58
N PHE A 146 -10.39 9.67 6.74
CA PHE A 146 -9.10 9.01 6.76
C PHE A 146 -9.26 7.53 6.38
N PRO A 147 -8.46 7.00 5.44
CA PRO A 147 -8.46 5.59 5.11
C PRO A 147 -7.90 4.76 6.25
N GLN A 148 -8.25 3.46 6.28
CA GLN A 148 -7.74 2.53 7.27
C GLN A 148 -6.28 2.22 7.01
N ALA A 149 -5.39 2.65 7.90
CA ALA A 149 -4.00 2.24 7.97
C ALA A 149 -3.81 1.00 8.87
N TYR A 150 -2.57 0.54 9.06
CA TYR A 150 -2.20 -0.59 9.93
C TYR A 150 -2.98 -1.88 9.66
N ILE A 151 -3.36 -2.12 8.43
CA ILE A 151 -4.18 -3.27 8.03
C ILE A 151 -3.39 -4.24 7.14
N SER A 152 -3.53 -5.54 7.41
CA SER A 152 -2.93 -6.60 6.60
C SER A 152 -3.81 -6.96 5.40
N ARG A 153 -3.21 -7.68 4.42
CA ARG A 153 -3.96 -8.22 3.28
C ARG A 153 -5.10 -9.15 3.71
N VAL A 154 -4.87 -9.95 4.74
CA VAL A 154 -5.88 -10.89 5.25
C VAL A 154 -7.07 -10.15 5.84
N GLU A 155 -6.83 -9.13 6.63
CA GLU A 155 -7.88 -8.28 7.24
C GLU A 155 -8.62 -7.48 6.16
N SER A 156 -7.88 -6.89 5.21
CA SER A 156 -8.43 -6.18 4.05
C SER A 156 -9.39 -7.06 3.22
N ALA A 157 -8.98 -8.29 2.91
CA ALA A 157 -9.82 -9.24 2.17
C ALA A 157 -11.10 -9.60 2.94
N ARG A 158 -11.02 -9.76 4.27
CA ARG A 158 -12.19 -10.01 5.13
C ARG A 158 -13.13 -8.82 5.15
N ALA A 159 -12.60 -7.59 5.28
CA ALA A 159 -13.41 -6.37 5.29
C ALA A 159 -14.12 -6.14 3.96
N CYS A 160 -13.44 -6.35 2.82
CA CYS A 160 -14.09 -6.33 1.51
C CYS A 160 -15.21 -7.36 1.40
N LYS A 161 -14.97 -8.60 1.88
CA LYS A 161 -15.98 -9.66 1.90
C LYS A 161 -17.17 -9.29 2.79
N GLY A 162 -16.93 -8.67 3.94
CA GLY A 162 -17.97 -8.16 4.83
C GLY A 162 -18.90 -7.16 4.14
N ALA A 163 -18.35 -6.35 3.25
CA ALA A 163 -19.09 -5.38 2.42
C ALA A 163 -19.72 -5.98 1.14
N GLY A 164 -19.71 -7.31 0.97
CA GLY A 164 -20.20 -7.96 -0.26
C GLY A 164 -19.31 -7.74 -1.48
N LYS A 165 -18.07 -7.31 -1.27
CA LYS A 165 -17.05 -7.05 -2.28
C LYS A 165 -15.89 -8.05 -2.14
N ARG A 166 -14.80 -7.83 -2.82
CA ARG A 166 -13.55 -8.57 -2.67
C ARG A 166 -12.36 -7.63 -2.79
N LEU A 167 -11.19 -8.04 -2.32
CA LEU A 167 -9.97 -7.31 -2.58
C LEU A 167 -9.73 -7.24 -4.10
N CYS A 168 -9.24 -6.11 -4.60
CA CYS A 168 -8.89 -5.97 -6.02
C CYS A 168 -7.74 -6.90 -6.38
N SER A 169 -7.73 -7.42 -7.61
CA SER A 169 -6.51 -7.99 -8.18
C SER A 169 -5.56 -6.88 -8.66
N MET A 170 -4.27 -7.20 -8.75
CA MET A 170 -3.26 -6.30 -9.29
C MET A 170 -3.65 -5.78 -10.68
N LYS A 171 -4.20 -6.66 -11.53
CA LYS A 171 -4.66 -6.29 -12.88
C LYS A 171 -5.80 -5.28 -12.87
N GLU A 172 -6.76 -5.43 -11.97
CA GLU A 172 -7.90 -4.51 -11.83
C GLU A 172 -7.44 -3.16 -11.28
N TRP A 173 -6.63 -3.20 -10.24
CA TRP A 173 -6.07 -2.02 -9.62
C TRP A 173 -5.23 -1.20 -10.62
N ARG A 174 -4.28 -1.86 -11.32
CA ARG A 174 -3.46 -1.22 -12.35
C ARG A 174 -4.28 -0.66 -13.49
N ARG A 175 -5.34 -1.36 -13.91
CA ARG A 175 -6.26 -0.85 -14.95
C ARG A 175 -6.92 0.44 -14.50
N ALA A 176 -7.38 0.52 -13.26
CA ALA A 176 -7.98 1.73 -12.71
C ALA A 176 -6.96 2.88 -12.62
N CYS A 177 -5.76 2.60 -12.12
CA CYS A 177 -4.70 3.60 -11.97
C CYS A 177 -4.21 4.12 -13.33
N ARG A 178 -3.90 3.24 -14.26
CA ARG A 178 -3.33 3.59 -15.57
C ARG A 178 -4.35 4.13 -16.57
N GLY A 179 -5.64 3.96 -16.29
CA GLY A 179 -6.71 4.41 -17.15
C GLY A 179 -6.71 3.75 -18.54
N LYS A 180 -7.53 4.30 -19.45
CA LYS A 180 -7.67 3.79 -20.83
C LYS A 180 -6.41 3.98 -21.67
N ARG A 181 -5.58 4.96 -21.34
CA ARG A 181 -4.35 5.31 -22.06
C ARG A 181 -3.13 4.51 -21.61
N GLY A 182 -3.24 3.71 -20.54
CA GLY A 182 -2.11 2.99 -19.98
C GLY A 182 -1.05 3.88 -19.33
N SER A 183 -1.46 5.02 -18.78
CA SER A 183 -0.59 6.04 -18.20
C SER A 183 0.26 5.52 -17.03
N LEU A 184 1.35 6.22 -16.72
CA LEU A 184 2.25 5.90 -15.61
C LEU A 184 1.75 6.41 -14.26
N TYR A 185 0.91 7.44 -14.28
CA TYR A 185 0.20 8.01 -13.12
C TYR A 185 -1.27 8.16 -13.47
N PRO A 186 -2.18 8.30 -12.50
CA PRO A 186 -3.62 8.46 -12.78
C PRO A 186 -3.92 9.64 -13.73
N TYR A 187 -3.13 10.69 -13.64
CA TYR A 187 -3.28 11.95 -14.39
C TYR A 187 -2.42 12.03 -15.67
N GLY A 188 -1.57 11.05 -16.00
CA GLY A 188 -0.74 11.05 -17.22
C GLY A 188 0.60 10.36 -17.07
N ASN A 189 1.55 10.65 -17.97
CA ASN A 189 2.84 9.96 -18.05
C ASN A 189 4.01 10.66 -17.33
N HIS A 190 3.80 11.87 -16.85
CA HIS A 190 4.85 12.64 -16.19
C HIS A 190 4.47 12.91 -14.75
N TRP A 191 5.42 12.69 -13.84
CA TRP A 191 5.25 13.06 -12.44
C TRP A 191 5.00 14.56 -12.30
N GLN A 192 4.07 14.92 -11.43
CA GLN A 192 3.75 16.30 -11.11
C GLN A 192 3.61 16.45 -9.59
N ALA A 193 4.42 17.32 -9.02
CA ALA A 193 4.43 17.58 -7.58
C ALA A 193 3.03 17.94 -7.06
N ARG A 194 2.69 17.40 -5.91
CA ARG A 194 1.43 17.68 -5.19
C ARG A 194 0.14 17.30 -5.93
N LYS A 195 0.21 16.56 -7.03
CA LYS A 195 -0.99 15.98 -7.64
C LYS A 195 -1.57 14.84 -6.83
N CYS A 196 -0.70 14.01 -6.27
CA CYS A 196 -1.05 12.95 -5.32
C CYS A 196 -0.32 13.19 -4.00
N ASN A 197 -0.79 12.58 -2.93
CA ASN A 197 -0.12 12.59 -1.63
C ASN A 197 1.08 11.65 -1.65
N SER A 198 2.20 12.11 -2.19
CA SER A 198 3.45 11.36 -2.29
C SER A 198 4.64 12.29 -2.12
N ASP A 199 5.85 11.74 -2.10
CA ASP A 199 7.11 12.48 -2.04
C ASP A 199 7.28 13.30 -0.74
N ARG A 200 6.66 12.83 0.36
CA ARG A 200 6.87 13.37 1.69
C ARG A 200 8.18 12.85 2.27
N PRO A 201 8.82 13.58 3.19
CA PRO A 201 9.95 13.04 3.95
C PRO A 201 9.57 11.71 4.61
N HIS A 202 10.55 10.80 4.75
CA HIS A 202 10.25 9.50 5.36
C HIS A 202 9.96 9.66 6.85
N LEU A 203 8.72 9.37 7.26
CA LEU A 203 8.22 9.69 8.60
C LEU A 203 8.99 8.97 9.71
N LEU A 204 9.37 7.70 9.51
CA LEU A 204 10.23 6.98 10.46
C LEU A 204 11.60 7.64 10.61
N SER A 205 12.17 8.18 9.52
CA SER A 205 13.45 8.90 9.59
C SER A 205 13.33 10.16 10.44
N LEU A 206 12.22 10.86 10.36
CA LEU A 206 11.96 12.05 11.17
C LEU A 206 11.74 11.69 12.65
N ARG A 207 11.03 10.60 12.92
CA ARG A 207 10.62 10.20 14.27
C ARG A 207 11.71 9.44 15.02
N PHE A 208 12.39 8.50 14.36
CA PHE A 208 13.33 7.54 14.96
C PHE A 208 14.77 7.69 14.44
N GLY A 209 15.03 8.68 13.59
CA GLY A 209 16.32 8.95 12.97
C GLY A 209 16.53 8.21 11.63
N PRO A 210 17.55 8.65 10.83
CA PRO A 210 17.68 8.23 9.43
C PRO A 210 18.27 6.84 9.21
N ASP A 211 18.78 6.17 10.26
CA ASP A 211 19.37 4.83 10.12
C ASP A 211 18.28 3.74 10.20
N ALA A 212 17.76 3.31 9.03
CA ALA A 212 16.71 2.31 8.91
C ALA A 212 17.05 0.95 9.57
N ARG A 213 18.35 0.64 9.77
CA ARG A 213 18.76 -0.61 10.44
C ARG A 213 18.43 -0.62 11.93
N ARG A 214 18.10 0.54 12.50
CA ARG A 214 17.74 0.70 13.92
C ARG A 214 16.24 0.67 14.15
N TRP A 215 15.43 0.74 13.08
CA TRP A 215 13.98 0.68 13.19
C TRP A 215 13.54 -0.74 13.49
N ARG A 216 12.66 -0.86 14.45
CA ARG A 216 12.05 -2.12 14.85
C ARG A 216 10.65 -2.20 14.25
N TYR A 217 10.08 -3.39 14.19
CA TYR A 217 8.72 -3.58 13.67
C TYR A 217 7.68 -2.77 14.45
N GLU A 218 7.87 -2.64 15.76
CA GLU A 218 7.01 -1.82 16.63
C GLU A 218 7.03 -0.34 16.23
N ASP A 219 8.17 0.17 15.75
CA ASP A 219 8.30 1.55 15.30
C ASP A 219 7.43 1.85 14.07
N PHE A 220 7.27 0.86 13.18
CA PHE A 220 6.35 0.94 12.02
C PHE A 220 4.87 0.84 12.42
N ASN A 221 4.60 0.37 13.61
CA ASN A 221 3.24 0.18 14.14
C ASN A 221 2.88 1.17 15.26
N ASP A 222 3.64 2.24 15.42
CA ASP A 222 3.29 3.34 16.33
C ASP A 222 2.04 4.07 15.78
N PRO A 223 0.89 4.02 16.47
CA PRO A 223 -0.36 4.60 15.99
C PRO A 223 -0.32 6.13 15.87
N THR A 224 0.70 6.77 16.40
CA THR A 224 0.86 8.23 16.31
C THR A 224 1.49 8.68 14.99
N LEU A 225 2.05 7.77 14.18
CA LEU A 225 2.68 8.12 12.91
C LEU A 225 1.67 8.77 11.95
N ASP A 226 0.54 8.13 11.71
CA ASP A 226 -0.46 8.62 10.76
C ASP A 226 -1.31 9.78 11.31
N GLN A 227 -1.13 10.11 12.58
CA GLN A 227 -1.70 11.30 13.20
C GLN A 227 -0.81 12.54 13.01
N GLU A 228 0.42 12.36 12.49
CA GLU A 228 1.33 13.48 12.21
C GLU A 228 0.77 14.33 11.06
N PRO A 229 0.49 15.65 11.28
CA PRO A 229 -0.10 16.51 10.27
C PRO A 229 0.76 16.60 9.00
N GLY A 230 0.10 16.53 7.84
CA GLY A 230 0.76 16.68 6.54
C GLY A 230 1.36 15.40 5.96
N PHE A 231 1.08 14.24 6.57
CA PHE A 231 1.48 12.92 6.05
C PHE A 231 0.27 12.17 5.49
N LEU A 232 -0.38 11.30 6.26
CA LEU A 232 -1.62 10.67 5.81
C LEU A 232 -2.70 11.74 5.66
N ASP A 233 -3.45 11.72 4.57
CA ASP A 233 -4.52 12.66 4.30
C ASP A 233 -5.85 11.95 4.07
N LYS A 234 -6.92 12.72 4.13
CA LYS A 234 -8.26 12.22 3.86
C LYS A 234 -8.43 11.85 2.40
N THR A 235 -9.21 10.81 2.16
CA THR A 235 -9.56 10.33 0.82
C THR A 235 -10.11 11.47 -0.05
N GLY A 236 -9.58 11.60 -1.27
CA GLY A 236 -9.97 12.63 -2.22
C GLY A 236 -9.44 14.04 -1.91
N ALA A 237 -8.63 14.23 -0.87
CA ALA A 237 -7.99 15.52 -0.58
C ALA A 237 -7.12 16.01 -1.75
N PHE A 238 -6.52 15.07 -2.47
CA PHE A 238 -5.76 15.32 -3.70
C PHE A 238 -6.65 15.07 -4.92
N ASN A 239 -7.63 15.94 -5.16
CA ASN A 239 -8.63 15.79 -6.21
C ASN A 239 -8.06 15.67 -7.64
N GLN A 240 -6.80 16.04 -7.86
CA GLN A 240 -6.09 15.86 -9.12
C GLN A 240 -5.37 14.48 -9.21
N CYS A 241 -5.38 13.68 -8.15
CA CYS A 241 -4.89 12.29 -8.13
C CYS A 241 -5.95 11.29 -8.60
N GLY A 242 -6.80 11.70 -9.52
CA GLY A 242 -7.87 10.88 -10.08
C GLY A 242 -7.53 10.38 -11.49
N GLY A 243 -7.94 9.15 -11.78
CA GLY A 243 -7.81 8.55 -13.10
C GLY A 243 -9.06 8.71 -13.98
N ASP A 244 -8.94 8.34 -15.26
CA ASP A 244 -10.03 8.37 -16.26
C ASP A 244 -11.29 7.60 -15.83
N HIS A 245 -11.18 6.73 -14.84
CA HIS A 245 -12.28 5.92 -14.30
C HIS A 245 -12.94 6.56 -13.07
N GLY A 246 -12.46 7.71 -12.59
CA GLY A 246 -13.00 8.37 -11.41
C GLY A 246 -12.67 7.62 -10.10
N ALA A 247 -11.57 6.89 -10.05
CA ALA A 247 -10.95 6.41 -8.83
C ALA A 247 -9.81 7.35 -8.46
N TYR A 248 -9.67 7.66 -7.18
CA TYR A 248 -8.73 8.63 -6.63
C TYR A 248 -7.73 7.96 -5.68
N ASP A 249 -6.65 8.65 -5.37
CA ASP A 249 -5.62 8.26 -4.41
C ASP A 249 -4.92 6.92 -4.72
N LEU A 250 -4.95 6.49 -6.01
CA LEU A 250 -4.28 5.27 -6.47
C LEU A 250 -2.74 5.39 -6.48
N VAL A 251 -2.20 6.56 -6.17
CA VAL A 251 -0.76 6.80 -6.02
C VAL A 251 -0.55 7.63 -4.77
N GLY A 252 0.31 7.15 -3.90
CA GLY A 252 0.57 7.79 -2.61
C GLY A 252 -0.52 7.50 -1.59
N ASN A 253 -0.61 8.31 -0.58
CA ASN A 253 -1.44 8.17 0.61
C ASN A 253 -1.13 6.89 1.37
N LEU A 254 -1.73 5.75 1.04
CA LEU A 254 -1.36 4.43 1.57
C LEU A 254 -0.99 3.46 0.43
N HIS A 255 -0.07 2.55 0.70
CA HIS A 255 0.07 1.33 -0.11
C HIS A 255 -1.21 0.52 -0.08
N GLU A 256 -1.64 0.00 -1.22
CA GLU A 256 -2.88 -0.74 -1.29
C GLU A 256 -2.66 -2.23 -1.53
N TRP A 257 -3.07 -3.06 -0.56
CA TRP A 257 -3.08 -4.50 -0.70
C TRP A 257 -3.98 -4.95 -1.85
N VAL A 258 -3.47 -5.91 -2.64
CA VAL A 258 -4.25 -6.62 -3.67
C VAL A 258 -4.35 -8.12 -3.37
N SER A 259 -5.24 -8.81 -4.08
CA SER A 259 -5.51 -10.23 -3.84
C SER A 259 -4.41 -11.17 -4.30
N ASP A 260 -3.50 -10.68 -5.15
CA ASP A 260 -2.45 -11.47 -5.75
C ASP A 260 -1.44 -11.94 -4.70
N THR A 261 -0.87 -13.10 -4.96
CA THR A 261 0.14 -13.73 -4.13
C THR A 261 1.39 -13.94 -4.97
N VAL A 262 2.55 -13.71 -4.38
CA VAL A 262 3.83 -13.87 -5.06
C VAL A 262 4.06 -15.35 -5.38
N ASP A 263 4.29 -15.62 -6.64
CA ASP A 263 4.81 -16.88 -7.21
C ASP A 263 5.79 -16.59 -8.35
N ASP A 264 6.40 -17.61 -8.90
CA ASP A 264 7.39 -17.46 -9.95
C ASP A 264 6.78 -16.84 -11.22
N ALA A 265 5.52 -17.18 -11.54
CA ALA A 265 4.82 -16.64 -12.71
C ALA A 265 4.54 -15.13 -12.57
N LEU A 266 4.18 -14.68 -11.37
CA LEU A 266 3.99 -13.25 -11.08
C LEU A 266 5.30 -12.48 -11.20
N ILE A 267 6.39 -13.03 -10.68
CA ILE A 267 7.72 -12.39 -10.75
C ILE A 267 8.19 -12.29 -12.20
N GLU A 268 8.06 -13.36 -12.99
CA GLU A 268 8.38 -13.37 -14.41
C GLU A 268 7.55 -12.35 -15.20
N ALA A 269 6.25 -12.27 -14.94
CA ALA A 269 5.37 -11.29 -15.57
C ALA A 269 5.73 -9.84 -15.20
N MET A 270 6.12 -9.58 -13.96
CA MET A 270 6.57 -8.26 -13.51
C MET A 270 7.91 -7.87 -14.18
N GLU A 271 8.82 -8.78 -14.34
CA GLU A 271 10.10 -8.55 -15.01
C GLU A 271 9.90 -8.27 -16.50
N ALA A 272 9.01 -9.03 -17.16
CA ALA A 272 8.67 -8.82 -18.58
C ALA A 272 7.97 -7.46 -18.84
N GLU A 273 7.22 -6.95 -17.88
CA GLU A 273 6.56 -5.63 -17.95
C GLU A 273 7.44 -4.48 -17.48
N GLU A 274 8.69 -4.72 -17.12
CA GLU A 274 9.61 -3.73 -16.50
C GLU A 274 9.00 -3.02 -15.30
N VAL A 275 8.21 -3.75 -14.53
CA VAL A 275 7.53 -3.19 -13.36
C VAL A 275 8.54 -2.86 -12.27
N THR A 276 8.51 -1.62 -11.83
CA THR A 276 9.32 -1.20 -10.69
C THR A 276 8.85 -1.92 -9.43
N ARG A 277 9.73 -2.67 -8.80
CA ARG A 277 9.48 -3.32 -7.51
C ARG A 277 10.49 -2.85 -6.47
N ASN A 278 10.09 -2.88 -5.23
CA ASN A 278 11.01 -2.69 -4.12
C ASN A 278 12.08 -3.80 -4.18
N HIS A 279 13.36 -3.43 -4.05
CA HIS A 279 14.51 -4.34 -4.15
C HIS A 279 14.61 -5.41 -3.04
N GLN A 280 13.60 -5.51 -2.18
CA GLN A 280 13.56 -6.53 -1.13
C GLN A 280 13.31 -7.92 -1.72
N PRO A 281 13.86 -8.98 -1.11
CA PRO A 281 13.67 -10.33 -1.61
C PRO A 281 12.20 -10.74 -1.58
N SER A 282 11.68 -11.10 -2.75
CA SER A 282 10.35 -11.72 -2.84
C SER A 282 10.42 -13.17 -2.34
N ARG A 283 9.34 -13.62 -1.72
CA ARG A 283 9.15 -15.02 -1.34
C ARG A 283 7.81 -15.50 -1.85
N THR A 284 7.77 -16.72 -2.39
CA THR A 284 6.51 -17.37 -2.74
C THR A 284 5.57 -17.38 -1.55
N GLY A 285 4.33 -16.97 -1.75
CA GLY A 285 3.33 -16.80 -0.69
C GLY A 285 3.22 -15.40 -0.11
N ASN A 286 4.17 -14.49 -0.38
CA ASN A 286 4.04 -13.09 0.01
C ASN A 286 2.82 -12.45 -0.65
N GLY A 287 2.27 -11.43 0.00
CA GLY A 287 1.27 -10.56 -0.57
C GLY A 287 1.89 -9.48 -1.46
N VAL A 288 1.04 -8.81 -2.20
CA VAL A 288 1.40 -7.71 -3.10
C VAL A 288 0.64 -6.46 -2.68
N PHE A 289 1.32 -5.32 -2.60
CA PHE A 289 0.67 -4.02 -2.51
C PHE A 289 1.27 -3.00 -3.50
N LEU A 290 0.47 -2.02 -3.90
CA LEU A 290 0.70 -1.16 -5.04
C LEU A 290 0.62 0.33 -4.66
N GLY A 291 1.01 1.20 -5.59
CA GLY A 291 0.74 2.63 -5.59
C GLY A 291 1.73 3.50 -4.81
N GLY A 292 2.47 2.92 -3.89
CA GLY A 292 3.27 3.70 -2.95
C GLY A 292 2.40 4.34 -1.85
N PHE A 293 3.02 5.00 -0.91
CA PHE A 293 2.36 5.74 0.18
C PHE A 293 2.87 7.18 0.22
N PHE A 294 2.43 7.98 1.16
CA PHE A 294 2.75 9.41 1.21
C PHE A 294 4.27 9.74 1.21
N SER A 295 5.14 8.85 1.69
CA SER A 295 6.60 9.04 1.62
C SER A 295 7.28 8.30 0.47
N THR A 296 6.54 7.74 -0.49
CA THR A 296 7.14 7.13 -1.68
C THR A 296 7.60 8.20 -2.65
N HIS A 297 8.89 8.19 -2.99
CA HIS A 297 9.50 9.13 -3.92
C HIS A 297 9.37 8.63 -5.37
N GLN A 298 9.23 9.56 -6.32
CA GLN A 298 9.14 9.26 -7.76
C GLN A 298 10.35 8.47 -8.30
N GLU A 299 11.52 8.62 -7.69
CA GLU A 299 12.74 7.91 -8.06
C GLU A 299 12.63 6.40 -7.90
N LEU A 300 11.69 5.93 -7.07
CA LEU A 300 11.40 4.51 -6.88
C LEU A 300 10.52 3.94 -8.00
N GLY A 301 10.17 4.74 -9.00
CA GLY A 301 9.42 4.37 -10.18
C GLY A 301 8.04 5.02 -10.27
N PRO A 302 7.37 4.90 -11.44
CA PRO A 302 6.07 5.48 -11.67
C PRO A 302 4.99 4.88 -10.76
N GLY A 303 4.15 5.73 -10.18
CA GLY A 303 3.20 5.35 -9.15
C GLY A 303 2.28 4.18 -9.50
N CYS A 304 1.68 4.13 -10.70
CA CYS A 304 0.81 3.02 -11.11
C CYS A 304 1.55 1.69 -11.34
N GLN A 305 2.87 1.72 -11.45
CA GLN A 305 3.71 0.53 -11.58
C GLN A 305 4.42 0.15 -10.27
N PHE A 306 4.50 1.08 -9.31
CA PHE A 306 5.15 0.82 -8.04
C PHE A 306 4.52 -0.40 -7.35
N THR A 307 5.36 -1.37 -6.99
CA THR A 307 4.91 -2.66 -6.47
C THR A 307 5.84 -3.15 -5.37
N THR A 308 5.28 -3.57 -4.27
CA THR A 308 5.99 -4.25 -3.18
C THR A 308 5.54 -5.70 -3.09
N VAL A 309 6.52 -6.61 -3.02
CA VAL A 309 6.33 -8.08 -2.96
C VAL A 309 7.08 -8.71 -1.78
N ALA A 310 7.51 -7.87 -0.83
CA ALA A 310 8.45 -8.25 0.21
C ALA A 310 7.80 -8.84 1.46
N HIS A 311 6.48 -8.67 1.64
CA HIS A 311 5.83 -8.90 2.92
C HIS A 311 4.82 -10.05 2.87
N GLU A 312 4.78 -10.83 3.93
CA GLU A 312 3.76 -11.87 4.10
C GLU A 312 2.35 -11.28 4.21
N PRO A 313 1.28 -12.05 3.91
CA PRO A 313 -0.09 -11.54 3.89
C PRO A 313 -0.62 -11.02 5.23
N THR A 314 0.05 -11.31 6.34
CA THR A 314 -0.29 -10.85 7.68
C THR A 314 0.45 -9.59 8.11
N TYR A 315 1.43 -9.13 7.31
CA TYR A 315 2.14 -7.88 7.55
C TYR A 315 1.19 -6.68 7.51
N HIS A 316 1.44 -5.74 8.40
CA HIS A 316 0.73 -4.46 8.48
C HIS A 316 1.66 -3.41 9.07
N ASP A 317 1.51 -2.18 8.69
CA ASP A 317 2.16 -1.01 9.27
C ASP A 317 1.41 0.29 8.93
N TYR A 318 1.93 1.41 9.37
CA TYR A 318 1.38 2.75 9.15
C TYR A 318 1.21 3.11 7.66
N SER A 319 1.89 2.45 6.75
CA SER A 319 1.85 2.76 5.32
C SER A 319 0.88 1.88 4.51
N THR A 320 0.25 0.86 5.14
CA THR A 320 -0.56 -0.15 4.45
C THR A 320 -2.05 0.10 4.58
N GLY A 321 -2.74 0.16 3.46
CA GLY A 321 -4.18 0.30 3.31
C GLY A 321 -4.73 -0.61 2.22
N PHE A 322 -5.92 -0.32 1.71
CA PHE A 322 -6.56 -1.12 0.68
C PHE A 322 -7.77 -0.43 0.05
N ARG A 323 -8.25 -0.99 -1.05
CA ARG A 323 -9.60 -0.76 -1.60
C ARG A 323 -10.21 -2.04 -2.13
N CYS A 324 -11.55 -2.06 -2.30
CA CYS A 324 -12.25 -3.24 -2.77
C CYS A 324 -12.65 -3.13 -4.24
N CYS A 325 -12.88 -4.29 -4.84
CA CYS A 325 -13.41 -4.47 -6.18
C CYS A 325 -14.66 -5.36 -6.17
N ALA A 326 -15.44 -5.26 -7.23
CA ALA A 326 -16.57 -6.14 -7.55
C ALA A 326 -16.58 -6.44 -9.04
N SER A 327 -17.26 -7.50 -9.45
CA SER A 327 -17.49 -7.76 -10.87
C SER A 327 -18.50 -6.74 -11.42
N ALA A 328 -18.18 -6.11 -12.55
CA ALA A 328 -19.15 -5.27 -13.22
C ALA A 328 -20.25 -6.15 -13.85
N PRO A 329 -21.52 -5.75 -13.81
CA PRO A 329 -22.57 -6.43 -14.54
C PRO A 329 -22.23 -6.51 -16.03
N LEU A 330 -22.54 -7.63 -16.65
CA LEU A 330 -22.48 -7.73 -18.10
C LEU A 330 -23.42 -6.68 -18.72
N PRO A 331 -23.01 -6.01 -19.82
CA PRO A 331 -23.95 -5.16 -20.54
C PRO A 331 -25.18 -6.01 -20.88
N SER A 332 -26.35 -5.53 -20.50
CA SER A 332 -27.59 -6.17 -20.91
C SER A 332 -27.59 -6.25 -22.42
N SER A 333 -27.55 -7.47 -22.98
CA SER A 333 -27.80 -7.69 -24.38
C SER A 333 -29.19 -7.15 -24.64
N SER A 334 -29.28 -6.02 -25.34
CA SER A 334 -30.53 -5.53 -25.88
C SER A 334 -31.03 -6.60 -26.86
N VAL A 335 -31.86 -7.50 -26.37
CA VAL A 335 -32.65 -8.38 -27.24
C VAL A 335 -33.59 -7.44 -27.97
N THR A 336 -33.22 -7.05 -29.20
CA THR A 336 -34.11 -6.39 -30.11
C THR A 336 -35.27 -7.38 -30.32
N PRO A 337 -36.53 -7.02 -29.97
CA PRO A 337 -37.64 -7.90 -30.20
C PRO A 337 -37.70 -8.20 -31.71
N PRO A 338 -37.99 -9.43 -32.14
CA PRO A 338 -38.15 -9.71 -33.55
C PRO A 338 -39.25 -8.82 -34.11
N ASP A 339 -38.94 -8.10 -35.19
CA ASP A 339 -39.86 -7.24 -35.93
C ASP A 339 -41.05 -8.09 -36.37
N ARG A 340 -42.18 -7.94 -35.66
CA ARG A 340 -43.46 -8.54 -36.07
C ARG A 340 -44.06 -7.72 -37.20
N ARG A 341 -43.47 -7.80 -38.40
CA ARG A 341 -44.14 -7.39 -39.63
C ARG A 341 -44.47 -8.64 -40.43
N ARG A 342 -45.70 -9.06 -40.33
CA ARG A 342 -46.48 -9.71 -41.40
C ARG A 342 -47.87 -9.13 -41.42
#